data_5c71335e21848586af48caaa2d3f6f40
#
_entry.id   5c71335e21848586af48caaa2d3f6f40
#
_cell.length_a   1.000
_cell.length_b   1.000
_cell.length_c   1.000
_cell.angle_alpha   90.00
_cell.angle_beta   90.00
_cell.angle_gamma   90.00
#
_symmetry.space_group_name_H-M   'P 1'
#
loop_
_entity.id
_entity.type
_entity.pdbx_description
1 polymer ?
#
loop_
_entity_poly.entity_id
_entity_poly.type
_entity_poly.pdbx_seq_one_letter_code
_entity_poly.pdbx_strand_id
1 'polypeptide(L)'
;MYPLKIIGLGPGHPDYILPIAKREIESAEVILCGTRHAESFDISGKQMLFIGKGTPLSELMDEIAKVYQYKKTALVVSGDTGFYSMLSYTKKVIPEKDIVCIPGISSLQYLFAKLGETWQEARLMSLHGRDQDLATAVKENGKLGILTDKSNNTAFIAKTLAAAGLTNSTIYVGEELSYPNEKITRLTVAEALTFQEKGMAVVVVINE
;
A
#
# COMPACT_ATOMS: atom_id res chain seq x y z
N MET A 1 -19.92 -3.30 -23.09
CA MET A 1 -18.71 -3.95 -22.52
C MET A 1 -18.10 -2.94 -21.57
N TYR A 2 -17.84 -3.32 -20.30
CA TYR A 2 -17.27 -2.45 -19.30
C TYR A 2 -15.78 -2.78 -19.12
N PRO A 3 -14.90 -1.79 -18.84
CA PRO A 3 -13.55 -2.06 -18.38
C PRO A 3 -13.56 -2.51 -16.92
N LEU A 4 -12.57 -3.29 -16.51
CA LEU A 4 -12.25 -3.52 -15.10
C LEU A 4 -11.61 -2.25 -14.54
N LYS A 5 -12.16 -1.69 -13.47
CA LYS A 5 -11.59 -0.54 -12.78
C LYS A 5 -10.73 -1.00 -11.61
N ILE A 6 -9.45 -0.61 -11.60
CA ILE A 6 -8.57 -0.78 -10.43
C ILE A 6 -8.55 0.56 -9.71
N ILE A 7 -8.96 0.57 -8.46
CA ILE A 7 -9.21 1.81 -7.71
C ILE A 7 -8.33 1.85 -6.46
N GLY A 8 -7.46 2.85 -6.38
CA GLY A 8 -6.68 3.16 -5.19
C GLY A 8 -7.55 3.85 -4.15
N LEU A 9 -7.68 3.23 -2.97
CA LEU A 9 -8.53 3.73 -1.89
C LEU A 9 -7.83 4.81 -1.04
N GLY A 10 -6.55 5.04 -1.23
CA GLY A 10 -5.79 5.94 -0.39
C GLY A 10 -5.23 5.25 0.88
N PRO A 11 -4.71 6.04 1.85
CA PRO A 11 -4.01 5.50 3.01
C PRO A 11 -4.93 4.88 4.07
N GLY A 12 -6.25 5.16 4.04
CA GLY A 12 -7.21 4.54 4.95
C GLY A 12 -8.43 5.39 5.28
N HIS A 13 -8.25 6.64 5.73
CA HIS A 13 -9.37 7.50 6.13
C HIS A 13 -10.22 7.94 4.93
N PRO A 14 -11.57 7.98 5.03
CA PRO A 14 -12.47 8.36 3.95
C PRO A 14 -12.21 9.73 3.32
N ASP A 15 -11.62 10.69 4.05
CA ASP A 15 -11.29 12.02 3.52
C ASP A 15 -10.17 11.99 2.48
N TYR A 16 -9.36 10.93 2.47
CA TYR A 16 -8.28 10.72 1.49
C TYR A 16 -8.69 9.84 0.31
N ILE A 17 -9.96 9.41 0.27
CA ILE A 17 -10.51 8.72 -0.90
C ILE A 17 -10.89 9.78 -1.94
N LEU A 18 -10.28 9.73 -3.12
CA LEU A 18 -10.58 10.69 -4.18
C LEU A 18 -12.07 10.64 -4.56
N PRO A 19 -12.71 11.80 -4.86
CA PRO A 19 -14.11 11.84 -5.27
C PRO A 19 -14.43 10.94 -6.47
N ILE A 20 -13.49 10.81 -7.41
CA ILE A 20 -13.65 9.90 -8.55
C ILE A 20 -13.66 8.43 -8.08
N ALA A 21 -12.80 8.05 -7.13
CA ALA A 21 -12.77 6.70 -6.59
C ALA A 21 -14.09 6.35 -5.90
N LYS A 22 -14.65 7.26 -5.09
CA LYS A 22 -15.96 7.10 -4.45
C LYS A 22 -17.06 6.84 -5.49
N ARG A 23 -17.18 7.69 -6.50
CA ARG A 23 -18.21 7.54 -7.57
C ARG A 23 -18.09 6.20 -8.30
N GLU A 24 -16.87 5.78 -8.59
CA GLU A 24 -16.65 4.53 -9.33
C GLU A 24 -16.93 3.29 -8.48
N ILE A 25 -16.62 3.32 -7.18
CA ILE A 25 -16.99 2.29 -6.22
C ILE A 25 -18.52 2.24 -6.05
N GLU A 26 -19.17 3.39 -5.91
CA GLU A 26 -20.63 3.49 -5.80
C GLU A 26 -21.34 2.90 -7.03
N SER A 27 -20.80 3.16 -8.22
CA SER A 27 -21.37 2.67 -9.47
C SER A 27 -21.11 1.18 -9.75
N ALA A 28 -20.18 0.55 -9.02
CA ALA A 28 -19.80 -0.84 -9.25
C ALA A 28 -20.88 -1.81 -8.77
N GLU A 29 -21.13 -2.87 -9.55
CA GLU A 29 -22.04 -3.98 -9.21
C GLU A 29 -21.29 -5.14 -8.56
N VAL A 30 -20.00 -5.32 -8.92
CA VAL A 30 -19.11 -6.35 -8.38
C VAL A 30 -17.86 -5.67 -7.84
N ILE A 31 -17.46 -5.98 -6.62
CA ILE A 31 -16.26 -5.43 -5.99
C ILE A 31 -15.39 -6.55 -5.44
N LEU A 32 -14.12 -6.59 -5.87
CA LEU A 32 -13.07 -7.40 -5.27
C LEU A 32 -12.19 -6.49 -4.40
N CYS A 33 -12.07 -6.79 -3.11
CA CYS A 33 -11.26 -6.00 -2.18
C CYS A 33 -10.82 -6.81 -0.96
N GLY A 34 -9.89 -6.28 -0.16
CA GLY A 34 -9.65 -6.76 1.20
C GLY A 34 -10.82 -6.42 2.12
N THR A 35 -11.07 -7.22 3.17
CA THR A 35 -12.20 -7.00 4.09
C THR A 35 -12.22 -5.62 4.73
N ARG A 36 -11.05 -5.10 5.11
CA ARG A 36 -10.89 -3.77 5.72
C ARG A 36 -11.29 -2.62 4.77
N HIS A 37 -11.10 -2.79 3.46
CA HIS A 37 -11.50 -1.77 2.49
C HIS A 37 -13.01 -1.60 2.43
N ALA A 38 -13.76 -2.67 2.61
CA ALA A 38 -15.23 -2.65 2.58
C ALA A 38 -15.87 -1.82 3.71
N GLU A 39 -15.11 -1.51 4.77
CA GLU A 39 -15.55 -0.64 5.86
C GLU A 39 -15.58 0.85 5.46
N SER A 40 -14.93 1.21 4.34
CA SER A 40 -14.77 2.60 3.90
C SER A 40 -15.83 3.07 2.90
N PHE A 41 -16.76 2.20 2.46
CA PHE A 41 -17.79 2.52 1.48
C PHE A 41 -19.03 1.62 1.64
N ASP A 42 -20.16 2.07 1.06
CA ASP A 42 -21.41 1.30 1.09
C ASP A 42 -21.32 0.06 0.15
N ILE A 43 -21.59 -1.10 0.72
CA ILE A 43 -21.59 -2.40 0.03
C ILE A 43 -22.99 -2.91 -0.31
N SER A 44 -24.04 -2.17 0.04
CA SER A 44 -25.44 -2.56 -0.14
C SER A 44 -25.76 -2.84 -1.61
N GLY A 45 -26.37 -3.99 -1.88
CA GLY A 45 -26.75 -4.40 -3.24
C GLY A 45 -25.61 -4.79 -4.17
N LYS A 46 -24.37 -4.88 -3.68
CA LYS A 46 -23.18 -5.23 -4.46
C LYS A 46 -22.76 -6.70 -4.25
N GLN A 47 -22.29 -7.33 -5.29
CA GLN A 47 -21.61 -8.62 -5.18
C GLN A 47 -20.19 -8.39 -4.67
N MET A 48 -19.89 -8.88 -3.45
CA MET A 48 -18.58 -8.68 -2.81
C MET A 48 -17.72 -9.93 -2.91
N LEU A 49 -16.48 -9.78 -3.37
CA LEU A 49 -15.44 -10.78 -3.39
C LEU A 49 -14.32 -10.32 -2.44
N PHE A 50 -13.91 -11.17 -1.51
CA PHE A 50 -12.95 -10.76 -0.47
C PHE A 50 -11.62 -11.48 -0.60
N ILE A 51 -10.55 -10.71 -0.75
CA ILE A 51 -9.17 -11.20 -0.68
C ILE A 51 -8.86 -11.58 0.77
N GLY A 52 -8.28 -12.78 0.97
CA GLY A 52 -7.85 -13.24 2.30
C GLY A 52 -8.92 -13.95 3.14
N LYS A 53 -10.10 -14.24 2.57
CA LYS A 53 -11.19 -15.03 3.22
C LYS A 53 -11.26 -16.50 2.77
N GLY A 54 -10.11 -17.13 2.54
CA GLY A 54 -10.05 -18.58 2.24
C GLY A 54 -10.08 -18.91 0.74
N THR A 55 -10.72 -18.11 -0.11
CA THR A 55 -10.68 -18.31 -1.56
C THR A 55 -9.32 -17.85 -2.13
N PRO A 56 -8.64 -18.70 -2.90
CA PRO A 56 -7.39 -18.33 -3.56
C PRO A 56 -7.57 -17.11 -4.47
N LEU A 57 -6.56 -16.23 -4.52
CA LEU A 57 -6.60 -15.03 -5.35
C LEU A 57 -6.81 -15.34 -6.83
N SER A 58 -6.23 -16.45 -7.33
CA SER A 58 -6.42 -16.89 -8.71
C SER A 58 -7.89 -17.16 -9.04
N GLU A 59 -8.63 -17.84 -8.15
CA GLU A 59 -10.05 -18.13 -8.34
C GLU A 59 -10.89 -16.84 -8.32
N LEU A 60 -10.59 -15.90 -7.41
CA LEU A 60 -11.26 -14.60 -7.38
C LEU A 60 -11.01 -13.80 -8.66
N MET A 61 -9.80 -13.85 -9.21
CA MET A 61 -9.47 -13.16 -10.46
C MET A 61 -10.10 -13.85 -11.67
N ASP A 62 -10.23 -15.18 -11.67
CA ASP A 62 -10.96 -15.92 -12.70
C ASP A 62 -12.46 -15.57 -12.69
N GLU A 63 -13.05 -15.37 -11.50
CA GLU A 63 -14.42 -14.89 -11.37
C GLU A 63 -14.59 -13.48 -11.93
N ILE A 64 -13.67 -12.56 -11.58
CA ILE A 64 -13.64 -11.20 -12.16
C ILE A 64 -13.52 -11.25 -13.68
N ALA A 65 -12.62 -12.09 -14.22
CA ALA A 65 -12.41 -12.22 -15.67
C ALA A 65 -13.67 -12.68 -16.43
N LYS A 66 -14.54 -13.45 -15.78
CA LYS A 66 -15.82 -13.90 -16.37
C LYS A 66 -16.89 -12.82 -16.39
N VAL A 67 -16.85 -11.86 -15.46
CA VAL A 67 -17.98 -10.94 -15.23
C VAL A 67 -17.71 -9.49 -15.62
N TYR A 68 -16.45 -9.00 -15.62
CA TYR A 68 -16.14 -7.58 -15.78
C TYR A 68 -16.69 -6.96 -17.07
N GLN A 69 -16.79 -7.74 -18.15
CA GLN A 69 -17.29 -7.22 -19.42
C GLN A 69 -18.81 -6.96 -19.42
N TYR A 70 -19.54 -7.62 -18.54
CA TYR A 70 -21.02 -7.58 -18.47
C TYR A 70 -21.53 -6.76 -17.30
N LYS A 71 -20.75 -6.67 -16.22
CA LYS A 71 -21.06 -5.92 -15.00
C LYS A 71 -20.00 -4.88 -14.72
N LYS A 72 -20.40 -3.73 -14.19
CA LYS A 72 -19.46 -2.72 -13.68
C LYS A 72 -18.68 -3.31 -12.52
N THR A 73 -17.39 -3.58 -12.73
CA THR A 73 -16.56 -4.32 -11.79
C THR A 73 -15.38 -3.47 -11.34
N ALA A 74 -15.13 -3.47 -10.03
CA ALA A 74 -14.03 -2.77 -9.40
C ALA A 74 -13.12 -3.72 -8.61
N LEU A 75 -11.81 -3.56 -8.76
CA LEU A 75 -10.79 -4.09 -7.87
C LEU A 75 -10.28 -2.93 -7.01
N VAL A 76 -10.60 -2.95 -5.71
CA VAL A 76 -10.21 -1.89 -4.78
C VAL A 76 -8.97 -2.31 -4.02
N VAL A 77 -7.94 -1.46 -4.05
CA VAL A 77 -6.62 -1.69 -3.43
C VAL A 77 -6.27 -0.58 -2.45
N SER A 78 -5.43 -0.89 -1.45
CA SER A 78 -4.88 0.13 -0.55
C SER A 78 -3.96 1.09 -1.30
N GLY A 79 -3.88 2.33 -0.85
CA GLY A 79 -2.95 3.32 -1.36
C GLY A 79 -3.19 3.64 -2.83
N ASP A 80 -2.15 3.54 -3.62
CA ASP A 80 -2.14 3.81 -5.07
C ASP A 80 -2.14 2.52 -5.90
N THR A 81 -2.70 2.57 -7.08
CA THR A 81 -2.82 1.43 -7.99
C THR A 81 -1.50 1.00 -8.62
N GLY A 82 -0.54 1.89 -8.76
CA GLY A 82 0.75 1.65 -9.43
C GLY A 82 1.88 1.27 -8.50
N PHE A 83 1.70 1.44 -7.17
CA PHE A 83 2.78 1.24 -6.22
C PHE A 83 2.60 -0.04 -5.39
N TYR A 84 3.29 -1.11 -5.79
CA TYR A 84 3.24 -2.45 -5.15
C TYR A 84 1.81 -2.96 -4.90
N SER A 85 0.93 -2.73 -5.86
CA SER A 85 -0.48 -3.12 -5.81
C SER A 85 -0.77 -4.35 -6.68
N MET A 86 -2.05 -4.67 -6.80
CA MET A 86 -2.57 -5.77 -7.61
C MET A 86 -2.46 -5.54 -9.13
N LEU A 87 -2.11 -4.34 -9.61
CA LEU A 87 -2.12 -4.02 -11.04
C LEU A 87 -1.27 -4.98 -11.87
N SER A 88 -0.03 -5.26 -11.43
CA SER A 88 0.86 -6.18 -12.16
C SER A 88 0.32 -7.61 -12.23
N TYR A 89 -0.39 -8.06 -11.20
CA TYR A 89 -1.04 -9.36 -11.22
C TYR A 89 -2.27 -9.35 -12.13
N THR A 90 -3.09 -8.30 -12.05
CA THR A 90 -4.30 -8.13 -12.87
C THR A 90 -3.99 -8.14 -14.37
N LYS A 91 -2.90 -7.51 -14.79
CA LYS A 91 -2.44 -7.49 -16.20
C LYS A 91 -2.08 -8.88 -16.75
N LYS A 92 -1.83 -9.88 -15.89
CA LYS A 92 -1.60 -11.27 -16.32
C LYS A 92 -2.90 -12.02 -16.66
N VAL A 93 -4.04 -11.53 -16.16
CA VAL A 93 -5.35 -12.18 -16.26
C VAL A 93 -6.30 -11.40 -17.18
N ILE A 94 -6.26 -10.08 -17.12
CA ILE A 94 -7.12 -9.15 -17.87
C ILE A 94 -6.29 -8.41 -18.90
N PRO A 95 -6.72 -8.33 -20.17
CA PRO A 95 -6.02 -7.53 -21.20
C PRO A 95 -5.88 -6.07 -20.78
N GLU A 96 -4.70 -5.48 -20.98
CA GLU A 96 -4.40 -4.10 -20.54
C GLU A 96 -5.39 -3.05 -21.09
N LYS A 97 -5.85 -3.23 -22.32
CA LYS A 97 -6.84 -2.35 -22.97
C LYS A 97 -8.19 -2.31 -22.26
N ASP A 98 -8.48 -3.33 -21.44
CA ASP A 98 -9.72 -3.47 -20.69
C ASP A 98 -9.57 -3.06 -19.22
N ILE A 99 -8.40 -2.51 -18.83
CA ILE A 99 -8.11 -2.03 -17.47
C ILE A 99 -8.13 -0.52 -17.45
N VAL A 100 -8.85 0.06 -16.49
CA VAL A 100 -8.81 1.49 -16.17
C VAL A 100 -8.32 1.65 -14.72
N CYS A 101 -7.21 2.36 -14.54
CA CYS A 101 -6.66 2.65 -13.22
C CYS A 101 -7.15 4.01 -12.71
N ILE A 102 -7.61 4.04 -11.47
CA ILE A 102 -7.93 5.26 -10.74
C ILE A 102 -6.93 5.38 -9.60
N PRO A 103 -6.06 6.41 -9.60
CA PRO A 103 -5.00 6.54 -8.62
C PRO A 103 -5.55 6.75 -7.21
N GLY A 104 -4.71 6.50 -6.21
CA GLY A 104 -4.95 6.85 -4.82
C GLY A 104 -3.69 7.43 -4.18
N ILE A 105 -3.81 7.95 -2.97
CA ILE A 105 -2.67 8.45 -2.20
C ILE A 105 -2.00 7.24 -1.53
N SER A 106 -0.74 6.97 -1.84
CA SER A 106 -0.01 5.89 -1.17
C SER A 106 0.30 6.24 0.29
N SER A 107 0.45 5.23 1.14
CA SER A 107 0.85 5.43 2.54
C SER A 107 2.20 6.14 2.68
N LEU A 108 3.13 5.92 1.74
CA LEU A 108 4.42 6.63 1.73
C LEU A 108 4.27 8.11 1.36
N GLN A 109 3.47 8.44 0.32
CA GLN A 109 3.18 9.85 0.00
C GLN A 109 2.56 10.56 1.20
N TYR A 110 1.61 9.88 1.87
CA TYR A 110 0.99 10.40 3.08
C TYR A 110 2.02 10.64 4.19
N LEU A 111 2.89 9.65 4.49
CA LEU A 111 3.90 9.78 5.53
C LEU A 111 4.89 10.91 5.22
N PHE A 112 5.41 11.01 3.98
CA PHE A 112 6.28 12.11 3.59
C PHE A 112 5.62 13.48 3.79
N ALA A 113 4.34 13.63 3.44
CA ALA A 113 3.59 14.86 3.66
C ALA A 113 3.45 15.19 5.15
N LYS A 114 3.19 14.19 6.00
CA LYS A 114 3.11 14.36 7.47
C LYS A 114 4.45 14.75 8.10
N LEU A 115 5.55 14.29 7.52
CA LEU A 115 6.91 14.65 7.97
C LEU A 115 7.34 16.03 7.47
N GLY A 116 6.65 16.64 6.51
CA GLY A 116 7.09 17.83 5.81
C GLY A 116 8.31 17.60 4.91
N GLU A 117 8.52 16.35 4.49
CA GLU A 117 9.67 15.92 3.70
C GLU A 117 9.33 15.76 2.21
N THR A 118 10.28 16.14 1.36
CA THR A 118 10.19 15.85 -0.08
C THR A 118 10.53 14.38 -0.35
N TRP A 119 9.88 13.76 -1.33
CA TRP A 119 10.10 12.36 -1.70
C TRP A 119 10.59 12.16 -3.15
N GLN A 120 10.81 13.25 -3.87
CA GLN A 120 11.27 13.19 -5.27
C GLN A 120 12.66 12.55 -5.44
N GLU A 121 13.53 12.65 -4.42
CA GLU A 121 14.86 12.03 -4.41
C GLU A 121 14.90 10.75 -3.57
N ALA A 122 13.77 10.37 -2.98
CA ALA A 122 13.69 9.16 -2.17
C ALA A 122 13.59 7.93 -3.05
N ARG A 123 14.34 6.88 -2.73
CA ARG A 123 14.08 5.56 -3.30
C ARG A 123 12.89 4.92 -2.57
N LEU A 124 11.83 4.63 -3.31
CA LEU A 124 10.66 3.95 -2.79
C LEU A 124 10.80 2.45 -3.02
N MET A 125 10.59 1.64 -1.99
CA MET A 125 10.77 0.19 -2.06
C MET A 125 9.77 -0.56 -1.18
N SER A 126 9.65 -1.88 -1.40
CA SER A 126 8.84 -2.76 -0.58
C SER A 126 9.69 -3.95 -0.14
N LEU A 127 9.70 -4.19 1.15
CA LEU A 127 10.26 -5.40 1.75
C LEU A 127 9.21 -6.51 1.90
N HIS A 128 7.95 -6.23 1.56
CA HIS A 128 6.87 -7.20 1.70
C HIS A 128 7.06 -8.40 0.77
N GLY A 129 7.51 -9.53 1.35
CA GLY A 129 7.79 -10.76 0.61
C GLY A 129 8.91 -10.62 -0.43
N ARG A 130 9.85 -9.68 -0.24
CA ARG A 130 10.94 -9.39 -1.17
C ARG A 130 12.26 -9.25 -0.42
N ASP A 131 13.30 -9.82 -1.00
CA ASP A 131 14.67 -9.57 -0.58
C ASP A 131 15.24 -8.40 -1.38
N GLN A 132 15.69 -7.35 -0.69
CA GLN A 132 16.27 -6.16 -1.30
C GLN A 132 17.45 -5.68 -0.46
N ASP A 133 18.51 -5.22 -1.13
CA ASP A 133 19.68 -4.66 -0.47
C ASP A 133 19.38 -3.24 0.07
N LEU A 134 18.84 -3.23 1.29
CA LEU A 134 18.48 -2.01 2.00
C LEU A 134 19.70 -1.13 2.30
N ALA A 135 20.83 -1.74 2.68
CA ALA A 135 22.03 -1.00 3.07
C ALA A 135 22.61 -0.21 1.91
N THR A 136 22.72 -0.85 0.74
CA THR A 136 23.17 -0.17 -0.49
C THR A 136 22.17 0.90 -0.89
N ALA A 137 20.86 0.61 -0.81
CA ALA A 137 19.83 1.60 -1.15
C ALA A 137 19.92 2.87 -0.30
N VAL A 138 20.17 2.77 1.02
CA VAL A 138 20.35 3.93 1.91
C VAL A 138 21.62 4.71 1.55
N LYS A 139 22.75 4.02 1.32
CA LYS A 139 24.02 4.66 0.96
C LYS A 139 23.95 5.45 -0.35
N GLU A 140 23.25 4.90 -1.34
CA GLU A 140 23.15 5.52 -2.66
C GLU A 140 22.16 6.69 -2.73
N ASN A 141 21.07 6.63 -1.97
CA ASN A 141 19.97 7.57 -2.11
C ASN A 141 19.80 8.52 -0.91
N GLY A 142 20.40 8.22 0.24
CA GLY A 142 20.26 9.01 1.46
C GLY A 142 18.85 8.99 2.08
N LYS A 143 17.81 8.83 1.28
CA LYS A 143 16.41 8.84 1.72
C LYS A 143 15.64 7.67 1.12
N LEU A 144 14.95 6.89 1.95
CA LEU A 144 14.13 5.77 1.53
C LEU A 144 12.70 5.88 2.06
N GLY A 145 11.72 5.45 1.24
CA GLY A 145 10.36 5.13 1.68
C GLY A 145 10.12 3.62 1.54
N ILE A 146 9.72 2.94 2.61
CA ILE A 146 9.73 1.48 2.71
C ILE A 146 8.36 0.96 3.14
N LEU A 147 7.77 0.08 2.32
CA LEU A 147 6.64 -0.75 2.76
C LEU A 147 7.19 -1.96 3.51
N THR A 148 6.70 -2.18 4.73
CA THR A 148 7.14 -3.24 5.64
C THR A 148 6.17 -4.41 5.69
N ASP A 149 6.57 -5.51 6.32
CA ASP A 149 5.72 -6.64 6.70
C ASP A 149 6.08 -7.13 8.12
N LYS A 150 5.44 -8.20 8.58
CA LYS A 150 5.69 -8.73 9.93
C LYS A 150 7.14 -9.16 10.17
N SER A 151 7.83 -9.66 9.15
CA SER A 151 9.20 -10.15 9.25
C SER A 151 10.22 -9.05 8.97
N ASN A 152 9.94 -8.23 7.95
CA ASN A 152 10.78 -7.13 7.49
C ASN A 152 10.24 -5.82 8.06
N ASN A 153 10.27 -5.72 9.39
CA ASN A 153 9.73 -4.64 10.20
C ASN A 153 10.80 -3.59 10.54
N THR A 154 10.46 -2.58 11.35
CA THR A 154 11.36 -1.52 11.78
C THR A 154 12.61 -2.06 12.46
N ALA A 155 12.49 -3.07 13.32
CA ALA A 155 13.65 -3.67 13.97
C ALA A 155 14.59 -4.40 13.01
N PHE A 156 14.04 -5.05 11.96
CA PHE A 156 14.83 -5.63 10.88
C PHE A 156 15.60 -4.54 10.10
N ILE A 157 14.92 -3.44 9.74
CA ILE A 157 15.55 -2.28 9.07
C ILE A 157 16.69 -1.75 9.93
N ALA A 158 16.45 -1.50 11.22
CA ALA A 158 17.47 -0.99 12.15
C ALA A 158 18.67 -1.92 12.26
N LYS A 159 18.47 -3.25 12.36
CA LYS A 159 19.55 -4.24 12.38
C LYS A 159 20.41 -4.19 11.12
N THR A 160 19.77 -4.07 9.96
CA THR A 160 20.47 -3.98 8.67
C THR A 160 21.29 -2.69 8.58
N LEU A 161 20.74 -1.55 9.02
CA LEU A 161 21.46 -0.27 9.04
C LEU A 161 22.64 -0.30 10.01
N ALA A 162 22.45 -0.83 11.22
CA ALA A 162 23.52 -0.98 12.22
C ALA A 162 24.66 -1.86 11.71
N ALA A 163 24.36 -3.02 11.10
CA ALA A 163 25.34 -3.92 10.52
C ALA A 163 26.14 -3.28 9.37
N ALA A 164 25.53 -2.35 8.64
CA ALA A 164 26.15 -1.59 7.55
C ALA A 164 26.91 -0.34 8.01
N GLY A 165 26.95 -0.04 9.33
CA GLY A 165 27.59 1.15 9.89
C GLY A 165 26.80 2.45 9.71
N LEU A 166 25.52 2.38 9.31
CA LEU A 166 24.62 3.51 9.06
C LEU A 166 23.89 3.94 10.34
N THR A 167 24.62 4.06 11.46
CA THR A 167 24.06 4.31 12.79
C THR A 167 23.52 5.73 13.01
N ASN A 168 23.92 6.68 12.15
CA ASN A 168 23.46 8.08 12.21
C ASN A 168 22.15 8.30 11.47
N SER A 169 21.61 7.28 10.80
CA SER A 169 20.32 7.39 10.12
C SER A 169 19.17 7.64 11.10
N THR A 170 18.24 8.49 10.69
CA THR A 170 16.96 8.68 11.39
C THR A 170 15.89 7.79 10.74
N ILE A 171 15.09 7.12 11.56
CA ILE A 171 14.01 6.23 11.15
C ILE A 171 12.69 6.84 11.60
N TYR A 172 11.77 7.07 10.66
CA TYR A 172 10.40 7.49 10.95
C TYR A 172 9.46 6.32 10.66
N VAL A 173 8.67 5.95 11.66
CA VAL A 173 7.70 4.86 11.57
C VAL A 173 6.31 5.46 11.58
N GLY A 174 5.55 5.26 10.51
CA GLY A 174 4.15 5.63 10.41
C GLY A 174 3.26 4.41 10.60
N GLU A 175 2.56 4.34 11.74
CA GLU A 175 1.64 3.27 12.09
C GLU A 175 0.19 3.71 11.89
N GLU A 176 -0.66 2.83 11.35
CA GLU A 176 -2.09 3.07 11.14
C GLU A 176 -2.38 4.44 10.50
N LEU A 177 -1.58 4.79 9.50
CA LEU A 177 -1.61 6.11 8.86
C LEU A 177 -3.00 6.47 8.36
N SER A 178 -3.40 7.72 8.65
CA SER A 178 -4.70 8.32 8.39
C SER A 178 -5.88 7.80 9.22
N TYR A 179 -5.73 6.73 9.97
CA TYR A 179 -6.77 6.24 10.88
C TYR A 179 -6.77 7.02 12.21
N PRO A 180 -7.85 6.94 13.03
CA PRO A 180 -7.93 7.66 14.30
C PRO A 180 -6.81 7.34 15.31
N ASN A 181 -6.20 6.16 15.18
CA ASN A 181 -5.08 5.68 15.99
C ASN A 181 -3.71 5.89 15.31
N GLU A 182 -3.64 6.76 14.29
CA GLU A 182 -2.39 7.13 13.63
C GLU A 182 -1.31 7.51 14.63
N LYS A 183 -0.13 6.94 14.43
CA LYS A 183 1.06 7.31 15.19
C LYS A 183 2.28 7.43 14.27
N ILE A 184 3.02 8.53 14.41
CA ILE A 184 4.28 8.72 13.73
C ILE A 184 5.37 8.86 14.80
N THR A 185 6.35 7.95 14.75
CA THR A 185 7.44 7.89 15.71
C THR A 185 8.76 8.14 15.01
N ARG A 186 9.56 9.08 15.55
CA ARG A 186 10.94 9.31 15.12
C ARG A 186 11.87 8.51 16.03
N LEU A 187 12.79 7.74 15.47
CA LEU A 187 13.72 6.87 16.18
C LEU A 187 15.14 7.05 15.64
N THR A 188 16.12 6.92 16.52
CA THR A 188 17.48 6.57 16.13
C THR A 188 17.56 5.10 15.73
N VAL A 189 18.62 4.69 15.03
CA VAL A 189 18.85 3.28 14.71
C VAL A 189 18.90 2.42 15.98
N ALA A 190 19.51 2.93 17.06
CA ALA A 190 19.61 2.20 18.34
C ALA A 190 18.25 1.96 18.99
N GLU A 191 17.37 2.96 19.03
CA GLU A 191 16.00 2.82 19.55
C GLU A 191 15.15 1.88 18.71
N ALA A 192 15.33 1.92 17.39
CA ALA A 192 14.57 1.11 16.46
C ALA A 192 14.90 -0.39 16.53
N LEU A 193 16.07 -0.79 17.07
CA LEU A 193 16.45 -2.20 17.25
C LEU A 193 15.44 -3.00 18.08
N THR A 194 14.78 -2.36 19.03
CA THR A 194 13.81 -2.98 19.94
C THR A 194 12.39 -2.48 19.75
N PHE A 195 12.17 -1.64 18.74
CA PHE A 195 10.85 -1.10 18.45
C PHE A 195 9.91 -2.18 17.92
N GLN A 196 8.67 -2.14 18.37
CA GLN A 196 7.62 -3.07 17.95
C GLN A 196 6.41 -2.28 17.45
N GLU A 197 6.09 -2.45 16.18
CA GLU A 197 4.87 -1.90 15.60
C GLU A 197 3.63 -2.57 16.21
N LYS A 198 2.58 -1.78 16.45
CA LYS A 198 1.29 -2.26 16.97
C LYS A 198 0.26 -2.54 15.87
N GLY A 199 0.57 -2.22 14.63
CA GLY A 199 -0.34 -2.35 13.50
C GLY A 199 0.39 -2.36 12.16
N MET A 200 -0.30 -1.92 11.12
CA MET A 200 0.32 -1.73 9.81
C MET A 200 1.25 -0.54 9.86
N ALA A 201 2.47 -0.72 9.41
CA ALA A 201 3.48 0.33 9.40
C ALA A 201 4.11 0.52 8.02
N VAL A 202 4.56 1.74 7.78
CA VAL A 202 5.51 2.09 6.72
C VAL A 202 6.64 2.91 7.33
N VAL A 203 7.80 2.85 6.72
CA VAL A 203 9.02 3.45 7.28
C VAL A 203 9.64 4.42 6.30
N VAL A 204 10.10 5.56 6.80
CA VAL A 204 11.01 6.45 6.08
C VAL A 204 12.35 6.45 6.79
N VAL A 205 13.44 6.22 6.05
CA VAL A 205 14.81 6.32 6.53
C VAL A 205 15.45 7.54 5.89
N ILE A 206 16.09 8.37 6.71
CA ILE A 206 16.90 9.52 6.26
C ILE A 206 18.30 9.35 6.84
N ASN A 207 19.29 9.26 5.94
CA ASN A 207 20.71 9.19 6.29
C ASN A 207 21.35 10.51 5.90
N GLU A 208 21.78 11.28 6.89
CA GLU A 208 22.47 12.57 6.73
C GLU A 208 23.98 12.37 6.58
#